data_9ed9ea69efebe6668888ac884cd87b27
#
_entry.id   9ed9ea69efebe6668888ac884cd87b27
#
_cell.length_a   1.000
_cell.length_b   1.000
_cell.length_c   1.000
_cell.angle_alpha   90.00
_cell.angle_beta   90.00
_cell.angle_gamma   90.00
#
_symmetry.space_group_name_H-M   'P 1'
#
loop_
_entity.id
_entity.type
_entity.pdbx_description
1 polymer ?
#
loop_
_entity_poly.entity_id
_entity_poly.type
_entity_poly.pdbx_seq_one_letter_code
_entity_poly.pdbx_strand_id
1 'polypeptide(L)'
;MKIAVLTKAIPSYESSIRIDSSGSWIDESVINFVVNESDSYALEEALQIKEELNDDTEVVVVIMGNENNTSKVLKDGLAKGADRGIFINNENIDTDPLSIAKILSEHLKEE
;
A
#
# COMPACT_ATOMS: atom_id res chain seq x y z
N MET A 1 17.70 -9.56 8.08
CA MET A 1 17.30 -8.13 7.90
C MET A 1 15.79 -8.09 7.67
N LYS A 2 15.13 -6.98 7.96
CA LYS A 2 13.71 -6.78 7.64
C LYS A 2 13.58 -5.59 6.69
N ILE A 3 12.87 -5.77 5.60
CA ILE A 3 12.62 -4.73 4.61
C ILE A 3 11.13 -4.42 4.59
N ALA A 4 10.74 -3.21 4.97
CA ALA A 4 9.38 -2.74 4.87
C ALA A 4 9.17 -2.00 3.54
N VAL A 5 8.23 -2.46 2.73
CA VAL A 5 7.87 -1.83 1.46
C VAL A 5 6.55 -1.10 1.66
N LEU A 6 6.60 0.22 1.63
CA LEU A 6 5.41 1.06 1.76
C LEU A 6 4.71 1.13 0.40
N THR A 7 3.45 0.75 0.37
CA THR A 7 2.64 0.74 -0.85
C THR A 7 1.37 1.55 -0.67
N LYS A 8 0.81 2.02 -1.76
CA LYS A 8 -0.51 2.62 -1.76
C LYS A 8 -1.37 2.11 -2.92
N ALA A 9 -2.67 2.11 -2.68
CA ALA A 9 -3.68 1.87 -3.71
C ALA A 9 -4.02 3.18 -4.41
N ILE A 10 -4.04 3.15 -5.73
CA ILE A 10 -4.42 4.29 -6.56
C ILE A 10 -5.50 3.87 -7.55
N PRO A 11 -6.32 4.81 -8.06
CA PRO A 11 -7.21 4.51 -9.18
C PRO A 11 -6.42 4.03 -10.40
N SER A 12 -6.90 2.98 -11.05
CA SER A 12 -6.30 2.52 -12.31
C SER A 12 -6.44 3.60 -13.40
N TYR A 13 -5.55 3.60 -14.38
CA TYR A 13 -5.61 4.55 -15.50
C TYR A 13 -6.89 4.44 -16.33
N GLU A 14 -7.56 3.29 -16.28
CA GLU A 14 -8.83 3.05 -16.97
C GLU A 14 -10.05 3.50 -16.17
N SER A 15 -9.87 3.92 -14.92
CA SER A 15 -10.98 4.35 -14.06
C SER A 15 -11.52 5.70 -14.51
N SER A 16 -12.84 5.79 -14.59
CA SER A 16 -13.56 7.05 -14.77
C SER A 16 -13.64 7.76 -13.41
N ILE A 17 -12.99 8.88 -13.26
CA ILE A 17 -13.03 9.67 -12.03
C ILE A 17 -14.27 10.56 -12.05
N ARG A 18 -15.16 10.38 -11.09
CA ARG A 18 -16.39 11.17 -10.90
C ARG A 18 -16.45 11.70 -9.48
N ILE A 19 -17.05 12.88 -9.32
CA ILE A 19 -17.31 13.45 -8.00
C ILE A 19 -18.54 12.75 -7.41
N ASP A 20 -18.47 12.40 -6.13
CA ASP A 20 -19.58 11.79 -5.41
C ASP A 20 -20.73 12.77 -5.14
N SER A 21 -21.82 12.27 -4.57
CA SER A 21 -23.01 13.10 -4.26
C SER A 21 -22.74 14.18 -3.22
N SER A 22 -21.70 14.05 -2.40
CA SER A 22 -21.30 15.08 -1.43
C SER A 22 -20.64 16.30 -2.09
N GLY A 23 -20.13 16.16 -3.31
CA GLY A 23 -19.39 17.20 -4.02
C GLY A 23 -17.99 17.48 -3.50
N SER A 24 -17.50 16.71 -2.52
CA SER A 24 -16.23 16.94 -1.85
C SER A 24 -15.17 15.84 -2.09
N TRP A 25 -15.58 14.71 -2.67
CA TRP A 25 -14.68 13.59 -2.95
C TRP A 25 -15.05 12.87 -4.24
N ILE A 26 -14.21 11.94 -4.64
CA ILE A 26 -14.49 11.07 -5.79
C ILE A 26 -15.44 9.93 -5.41
N ASP A 27 -16.22 9.44 -6.36
CA ASP A 27 -17.03 8.24 -6.18
C ASP A 27 -16.17 7.00 -6.30
N GLU A 28 -15.71 6.48 -5.16
CA GLU A 28 -14.85 5.30 -5.10
C GLU A 28 -15.52 4.00 -5.52
N SER A 29 -16.86 3.96 -5.55
CA SER A 29 -17.61 2.74 -5.89
C SER A 29 -17.42 2.29 -7.34
N VAL A 30 -17.06 3.20 -8.23
CA VAL A 30 -16.84 2.94 -9.67
C VAL A 30 -15.36 2.85 -10.04
N ILE A 31 -14.45 2.93 -9.05
CA ILE A 31 -13.01 2.93 -9.26
C ILE A 31 -12.44 1.54 -9.02
N ASN A 32 -11.59 1.09 -9.94
CA ASN A 32 -10.75 -0.07 -9.73
C ASN A 32 -9.40 0.39 -9.16
N PHE A 33 -9.15 0.07 -7.89
CA PHE A 33 -7.89 0.41 -7.22
C PHE A 33 -6.82 -0.62 -7.53
N VAL A 34 -5.64 -0.13 -7.84
CA VAL A 34 -4.45 -0.92 -8.17
C VAL A 34 -3.25 -0.42 -7.38
N VAL A 35 -2.18 -1.20 -7.32
CA VAL A 35 -0.94 -0.75 -6.70
C VAL A 35 -0.35 0.44 -7.46
N ASN A 36 0.21 1.39 -6.74
CA ASN A 36 1.01 2.44 -7.35
C ASN A 36 2.25 1.81 -8.02
N GLU A 37 2.50 2.15 -9.28
CA GLU A 37 3.54 1.50 -10.09
C GLU A 37 4.93 1.59 -9.48
N SER A 38 5.30 2.76 -8.95
CA SER A 38 6.60 2.94 -8.28
C SER A 38 6.77 2.00 -7.08
N ASP A 39 5.69 1.73 -6.35
CA ASP A 39 5.72 0.83 -5.20
C ASP A 39 5.87 -0.64 -5.64
N SER A 40 5.41 -1.00 -6.83
CA SER A 40 5.68 -2.32 -7.43
C SER A 40 7.17 -2.54 -7.68
N TYR A 41 7.86 -1.51 -8.15
CA TYR A 41 9.32 -1.58 -8.33
C TYR A 41 10.05 -1.68 -6.99
N ALA A 42 9.59 -0.97 -5.97
CA ALA A 42 10.15 -1.07 -4.63
C ALA A 42 10.00 -2.49 -4.06
N LEU A 43 8.86 -3.13 -4.26
CA LEU A 43 8.63 -4.50 -3.83
C LEU A 43 9.57 -5.48 -4.57
N GLU A 44 9.69 -5.35 -5.88
CA GLU A 44 10.60 -6.19 -6.67
C GLU A 44 12.05 -6.05 -6.20
N GLU A 45 12.52 -4.83 -5.96
CA GLU A 45 13.87 -4.59 -5.44
C GLU A 45 14.07 -5.25 -4.07
N ALA A 46 13.09 -5.16 -3.18
CA ALA A 46 13.15 -5.80 -1.87
C ALA A 46 13.25 -7.33 -1.98
N LEU A 47 12.51 -7.93 -2.91
CA LEU A 47 12.55 -9.36 -3.16
C LEU A 47 13.90 -9.80 -3.75
N GLN A 48 14.46 -9.03 -4.67
CA GLN A 48 15.79 -9.29 -5.23
C GLN A 48 16.88 -9.22 -4.15
N ILE A 49 16.85 -8.21 -3.29
CA ILE A 49 17.77 -8.10 -2.15
C ILE A 49 17.67 -9.34 -1.26
N LYS A 50 16.46 -9.78 -0.95
CA LYS A 50 16.24 -10.99 -0.16
C LYS A 50 16.86 -12.23 -0.82
N GLU A 51 16.66 -12.39 -2.13
CA GLU A 51 17.23 -13.51 -2.89
C GLU A 51 18.77 -13.47 -2.92
N GLU A 52 19.33 -12.29 -3.12
CA GLU A 52 20.81 -12.12 -3.15
C GLU A 52 21.45 -12.41 -1.81
N LEU A 53 20.85 -11.98 -0.71
CA LEU A 53 21.37 -12.21 0.63
C LEU A 53 21.24 -13.68 1.04
N ASN A 54 20.22 -14.38 0.53
CA ASN A 54 19.97 -15.80 0.82
C ASN A 54 20.03 -16.13 2.32
N ASP A 55 19.46 -15.24 3.14
CA ASP A 55 19.42 -15.32 4.59
C ASP A 55 17.98 -15.23 5.11
N ASP A 56 17.80 -15.00 6.40
CA ASP A 56 16.48 -14.84 7.04
C ASP A 56 15.86 -13.46 6.82
N THR A 57 16.18 -12.77 5.71
CA THR A 57 15.59 -11.48 5.38
C THR A 57 14.08 -11.61 5.16
N GLU A 58 13.32 -10.82 5.90
CA GLU A 58 11.86 -10.73 5.80
C GLU A 58 11.45 -9.51 4.97
N VAL A 59 10.58 -9.69 3.99
CA VAL A 59 9.98 -8.61 3.20
C VAL A 59 8.53 -8.42 3.65
N VAL A 60 8.22 -7.22 4.13
CA VAL A 60 6.90 -6.86 4.67
C VAL A 60 6.28 -5.76 3.81
N VAL A 61 5.13 -6.01 3.23
CA VAL A 61 4.35 -4.98 2.52
C VAL A 61 3.48 -4.24 3.52
N VAL A 62 3.56 -2.92 3.52
CA VAL A 62 2.77 -2.06 4.41
C VAL A 62 1.87 -1.17 3.57
N ILE A 63 0.58 -1.19 3.85
CA ILE A 63 -0.41 -0.37 3.15
C ILE A 63 -1.36 0.28 4.14
N MET A 64 -1.65 1.57 3.92
CA MET A 64 -2.61 2.33 4.70
C MET A 64 -3.77 2.79 3.83
N GLY A 65 -4.97 2.74 4.38
CA GLY A 65 -6.19 3.20 3.71
C GLY A 65 -7.42 2.49 4.24
N ASN A 66 -8.51 2.54 3.48
CA ASN A 66 -9.67 1.73 3.81
C ASN A 66 -9.54 0.30 3.24
N GLU A 67 -10.22 -0.63 3.86
CA GLU A 67 -10.12 -2.05 3.50
C GLU A 67 -10.55 -2.32 2.06
N ASN A 68 -11.61 -1.67 1.59
CA ASN A 68 -12.16 -1.91 0.25
C ASN A 68 -11.15 -1.58 -0.86
N ASN A 69 -10.38 -0.51 -0.69
CA ASN A 69 -9.45 -0.04 -1.70
C ASN A 69 -8.08 -0.73 -1.63
N THR A 70 -7.69 -1.22 -0.46
CA THR A 70 -6.33 -1.70 -0.18
C THR A 70 -6.20 -3.21 -0.17
N SER A 71 -7.28 -3.94 0.09
CA SER A 71 -7.25 -5.40 0.27
C SER A 71 -6.64 -6.15 -0.91
N LYS A 72 -7.04 -5.80 -2.12
CA LYS A 72 -6.51 -6.43 -3.34
C LYS A 72 -5.02 -6.15 -3.51
N VAL A 73 -4.61 -4.90 -3.29
CA VAL A 73 -3.20 -4.48 -3.44
C VAL A 73 -2.31 -5.22 -2.44
N LEU A 74 -2.77 -5.37 -1.20
CA LEU A 74 -2.04 -6.13 -0.18
C LEU A 74 -1.90 -7.60 -0.56
N LYS A 75 -2.97 -8.22 -1.02
CA LYS A 75 -2.96 -9.62 -1.50
C LYS A 75 -2.04 -9.81 -2.70
N ASP A 76 -2.02 -8.87 -3.63
CA ASP A 76 -1.12 -8.91 -4.78
C ASP A 76 0.35 -8.85 -4.34
N GLY A 77 0.68 -8.03 -3.34
CA GLY A 77 2.02 -7.97 -2.77
C GLY A 77 2.46 -9.30 -2.14
N LEU A 78 1.57 -9.95 -1.40
CA LEU A 78 1.81 -11.27 -0.83
C LEU A 78 1.97 -12.34 -1.92
N ALA A 79 1.14 -12.30 -2.97
CA ALA A 79 1.22 -13.22 -4.09
C ALA A 79 2.54 -13.09 -4.88
N LYS A 80 3.15 -11.91 -4.90
CA LYS A 80 4.45 -11.67 -5.53
C LYS A 80 5.64 -12.19 -4.73
N GLY A 81 5.44 -12.51 -3.46
CA GLY A 81 6.48 -13.12 -2.64
C GLY A 81 6.83 -12.41 -1.33
N ALA A 82 6.12 -11.35 -0.97
CA ALA A 82 6.27 -10.76 0.36
C ALA A 82 5.90 -11.78 1.44
N ASP A 83 6.65 -11.81 2.53
CA ASP A 83 6.46 -12.78 3.59
C ASP A 83 5.25 -12.43 4.46
N ARG A 84 4.99 -11.14 4.63
CA ARG A 84 3.93 -10.64 5.49
C ARG A 84 3.37 -9.32 4.99
N GLY A 85 2.11 -9.05 5.30
CA GLY A 85 1.45 -7.79 5.01
C GLY A 85 0.97 -7.11 6.29
N ILE A 86 1.08 -5.79 6.33
CA ILE A 86 0.53 -4.93 7.38
C ILE A 86 -0.49 -4.01 6.75
N PHE A 87 -1.71 -4.11 7.22
CA PHE A 87 -2.79 -3.19 6.87
C PHE A 87 -3.03 -2.20 8.00
N ILE A 88 -2.91 -0.91 7.70
CA ILE A 88 -3.21 0.18 8.63
C ILE A 88 -4.52 0.82 8.18
N ASN A 89 -5.58 0.60 8.97
CA ASN A 89 -6.88 1.17 8.68
C ASN A 89 -6.88 2.68 8.92
N ASN A 90 -7.11 3.45 7.87
CA ASN A 90 -7.29 4.89 7.93
C ASN A 90 -8.32 5.32 6.88
N GLU A 91 -9.52 5.65 7.34
CA GLU A 91 -10.62 6.11 6.49
C GLU A 91 -10.67 7.64 6.36
N ASN A 92 -9.73 8.35 7.00
CA ASN A 92 -9.68 9.81 6.95
C ASN A 92 -9.07 10.29 5.64
N ILE A 93 -9.92 10.78 4.75
CA ILE A 93 -9.54 11.29 3.42
C ILE A 93 -8.74 12.61 3.47
N ASP A 94 -8.84 13.34 4.58
CA ASP A 94 -8.15 14.64 4.76
C ASP A 94 -6.73 14.49 5.34
N THR A 95 -6.22 13.27 5.44
CA THR A 95 -4.90 13.01 6.00
C THR A 95 -3.80 13.56 5.08
N ASP A 96 -3.03 14.51 5.58
CA ASP A 96 -1.90 15.09 4.86
C ASP A 96 -0.64 14.18 4.87
N PRO A 97 0.35 14.42 3.99
CA PRO A 97 1.55 13.57 3.91
C PRO A 97 2.34 13.47 5.21
N LEU A 98 2.43 14.53 5.99
CA LEU A 98 3.15 14.50 7.27
C LEU A 98 2.43 13.64 8.32
N SER A 99 1.12 13.74 8.38
CA SER A 99 0.28 12.91 9.26
C SER A 99 0.37 11.43 8.87
N ILE A 100 0.36 11.14 7.56
CA ILE A 100 0.58 9.79 7.03
C ILE A 100 1.94 9.25 7.46
N ALA A 101 3.00 10.03 7.30
CA ALA A 101 4.35 9.65 7.68
C ALA A 101 4.46 9.34 9.18
N LYS A 102 3.80 10.12 10.04
CA LYS A 102 3.75 9.87 11.49
C LYS A 102 3.07 8.55 11.82
N ILE A 103 1.90 8.29 11.24
CA ILE A 103 1.16 7.05 11.45
C ILE A 103 2.00 5.84 11.01
N LEU A 104 2.59 5.91 9.82
CA LEU A 104 3.46 4.85 9.30
C LEU A 104 4.66 4.62 10.23
N SER A 105 5.30 5.69 10.69
CA SER A 105 6.48 5.59 11.54
C SER A 105 6.17 4.92 12.89
N GLU A 106 5.02 5.20 13.48
CA GLU A 106 4.58 4.57 14.72
C GLU A 106 4.42 3.06 14.55
N HIS A 107 3.77 2.62 13.48
CA HIS A 107 3.59 1.19 13.19
C HIS A 107 4.92 0.50 12.85
N LEU A 108 5.80 1.18 12.12
CA LEU A 108 7.11 0.60 11.75
C LEU A 108 8.06 0.45 12.94
N LYS A 109 7.92 1.26 13.99
CA LYS A 109 8.71 1.11 15.23
C LYS A 109 8.40 -0.17 15.99
N GLU A 110 7.20 -0.71 15.80
CA GLU A 110 6.77 -1.96 16.44
C GLU A 110 7.32 -3.21 15.71
N GLU A 111 7.84 -3.01 14.53
CA GLU A 111 8.43 -4.07 13.70
C GLU A 111 9.94 -4.22 13.94
#